data_f753daff651319c4d980340c8b557f66
#
_entry.id   f753daff651319c4d980340c8b557f66
#
_cell.length_a   1.000
_cell.length_b   1.000
_cell.length_c   1.000
_cell.angle_alpha   90.00
_cell.angle_beta   90.00
_cell.angle_gamma   90.00
#
_symmetry.space_group_name_H-M   'P 1'
#
loop_
_entity.id
_entity.type
_entity.pdbx_description
1 polymer ?
#
loop_
_entity_poly.entity_id
_entity_poly.type
_entity_poly.pdbx_seq_one_letter_code
_entity_poly.pdbx_strand_id
1 'polypeptide(L)'
;ARYPMTYFEGGMAVQASEIARIEQQWADAAQMVVDAVKKTATAKGVKTKAITVKSDLVSDAVIATAKKHKCDLIVMASHGRRGIKRLLLGSETQLVLTHSHVPVLVLR
;
A
#
# COMPACT_ATOMS: atom_id res chain seq x y z
N ALA A 1 -1.64 2.14 -4.08
CA ALA A 1 -1.85 1.32 -5.26
C ALA A 1 -2.03 2.18 -6.50
N ARG A 2 -1.39 1.77 -7.56
CA ARG A 2 -1.45 2.49 -8.83
C ARG A 2 -2.59 1.94 -9.67
N TYR A 3 -3.38 2.82 -10.26
CA TYR A 3 -4.46 2.43 -11.16
C TYR A 3 -3.94 2.34 -12.59
N PRO A 4 -4.40 1.34 -13.38
CA PRO A 4 -3.97 1.25 -14.76
C PRO A 4 -4.44 2.45 -15.57
N MET A 5 -3.62 2.89 -16.48
CA MET A 5 -4.03 3.83 -17.51
C MET A 5 -4.97 3.11 -18.47
N THR A 6 -6.12 3.68 -18.69
CA THR A 6 -7.17 3.04 -19.45
C THR A 6 -7.30 3.65 -20.84
N TYR A 7 -6.19 3.72 -21.54
CA TYR A 7 -6.17 4.05 -22.94
C TYR A 7 -6.02 2.80 -23.78
N PHE A 8 -6.71 2.79 -24.89
CA PHE A 8 -6.40 1.88 -25.97
C PHE A 8 -5.69 2.65 -27.07
N GLU A 9 -4.79 1.97 -27.78
CA GLU A 9 -4.23 2.52 -28.99
C GLU A 9 -5.35 2.88 -29.97
N GLY A 10 -5.28 4.05 -30.56
CA GLY A 10 -6.35 4.58 -31.38
C GLY A 10 -7.24 5.59 -30.67
N GLY A 11 -6.91 5.93 -29.41
CA GLY A 11 -7.58 7.00 -28.69
C GLY A 11 -8.93 6.62 -28.08
N MET A 12 -9.25 5.33 -28.00
CA MET A 12 -10.48 4.89 -27.35
C MET A 12 -10.25 4.81 -25.85
N ALA A 13 -11.00 5.59 -25.09
CA ALA A 13 -11.00 5.53 -23.64
C ALA A 13 -11.96 4.44 -23.16
N VAL A 14 -11.60 3.78 -22.06
CA VAL A 14 -12.51 2.88 -21.36
C VAL A 14 -13.65 3.71 -20.77
N GLN A 15 -14.86 3.19 -20.81
CA GLN A 15 -16.01 3.87 -20.26
C GLN A 15 -15.85 4.08 -18.74
N ALA A 16 -16.36 5.21 -18.27
CA ALA A 16 -16.27 5.55 -16.85
C ALA A 16 -16.84 4.47 -15.93
N SER A 17 -17.89 3.77 -16.37
CA SER A 17 -18.49 2.67 -15.60
C SER A 17 -17.54 1.50 -15.41
N GLU A 18 -16.71 1.19 -16.41
CA GLU A 18 -15.72 0.13 -16.33
C GLU A 18 -14.56 0.52 -15.43
N ILE A 19 -14.12 1.78 -15.50
CA ILE A 19 -13.09 2.31 -14.62
C ILE A 19 -13.57 2.23 -13.16
N ALA A 20 -14.79 2.66 -12.89
CA ALA A 20 -15.36 2.61 -11.56
C ALA A 20 -15.45 1.18 -11.04
N ARG A 21 -15.79 0.23 -11.89
CA ARG A 21 -15.85 -1.18 -11.50
C ARG A 21 -14.47 -1.73 -11.15
N ILE A 22 -13.46 -1.41 -11.95
CA ILE A 22 -12.08 -1.85 -11.69
C ILE A 22 -11.57 -1.25 -10.38
N GLU A 23 -11.80 0.05 -10.16
CA GLU A 23 -11.42 0.70 -8.92
C GLU A 23 -12.11 0.10 -7.71
N GLN A 24 -13.39 -0.27 -7.84
CA GLN A 24 -14.12 -0.92 -6.75
C GLN A 24 -13.55 -2.30 -6.45
N GLN A 25 -13.21 -3.06 -7.47
CA GLN A 25 -12.58 -4.37 -7.29
C GLN A 25 -11.24 -4.25 -6.55
N TRP A 26 -10.46 -3.25 -6.88
CA TRP A 26 -9.18 -3.02 -6.20
C TRP A 26 -9.39 -2.57 -4.75
N ALA A 27 -10.36 -1.70 -4.52
CA ALA A 27 -10.70 -1.26 -3.17
C ALA A 27 -11.16 -2.44 -2.32
N ASP A 28 -11.99 -3.30 -2.89
CA ASP A 28 -12.48 -4.50 -2.20
C ASP A 28 -11.32 -5.46 -1.88
N ALA A 29 -10.42 -5.68 -2.82
CA ALA A 29 -9.26 -6.54 -2.62
C ALA A 29 -8.33 -5.98 -1.53
N ALA A 30 -8.08 -4.68 -1.54
CA ALA A 30 -7.27 -4.02 -0.52
C ALA A 30 -7.93 -4.13 0.86
N GLN A 31 -9.24 -3.94 0.92
CA GLN A 31 -9.98 -4.05 2.18
C GLN A 31 -9.89 -5.46 2.76
N MET A 32 -9.98 -6.48 1.91
CA MET A 32 -9.84 -7.86 2.36
C MET A 32 -8.46 -8.13 2.96
N VAL A 33 -7.42 -7.58 2.37
CA VAL A 33 -6.05 -7.75 2.88
C VAL A 33 -5.91 -7.13 4.27
N VAL A 34 -6.32 -5.88 4.43
CA VAL A 34 -6.16 -5.18 5.71
C VAL A 34 -7.09 -5.76 6.78
N ASP A 35 -8.27 -6.23 6.40
CA ASP A 35 -9.19 -6.89 7.35
C ASP A 35 -8.62 -8.20 7.86
N ALA A 36 -7.97 -8.97 7.00
CA ALA A 36 -7.32 -10.22 7.41
C ALA A 36 -6.18 -9.95 8.40
N VAL A 37 -5.37 -8.93 8.15
CA VAL A 37 -4.29 -8.53 9.06
C VAL A 37 -4.87 -8.05 10.40
N LYS A 38 -5.92 -7.23 10.35
CA LYS A 38 -6.58 -6.72 11.55
C LYS A 38 -7.13 -7.87 12.39
N LYS A 39 -7.76 -8.86 11.76
CA LYS A 39 -8.30 -10.02 12.45
C LYS A 39 -7.19 -10.80 13.18
N THR A 40 -6.08 -11.03 12.49
CA THR A 40 -4.93 -11.73 13.09
C THR A 40 -4.35 -10.95 14.26
N ALA A 41 -4.16 -9.66 14.12
CA ALA A 41 -3.61 -8.81 15.17
C ALA A 41 -4.55 -8.73 16.37
N THR A 42 -5.85 -8.59 16.14
CA THR A 42 -6.86 -8.55 17.20
C THR A 42 -6.90 -9.86 17.97
N ALA A 43 -6.79 -10.98 17.27
CA ALA A 43 -6.75 -12.29 17.92
C ALA A 43 -5.55 -12.46 18.85
N LYS A 44 -4.47 -11.72 18.60
CA LYS A 44 -3.27 -11.70 19.44
C LYS A 44 -3.29 -10.60 20.49
N GLY A 45 -4.41 -9.91 20.66
CA GLY A 45 -4.56 -8.87 21.65
C GLY A 45 -3.97 -7.52 21.26
N VAL A 46 -3.65 -7.33 19.98
CA VAL A 46 -3.10 -6.08 19.48
C VAL A 46 -4.23 -5.18 18.98
N LYS A 47 -4.30 -3.98 19.51
CA LYS A 47 -5.27 -2.98 19.05
C LYS A 47 -4.84 -2.48 17.68
N THR A 48 -5.72 -2.62 16.70
CA THR A 48 -5.38 -2.39 15.29
C THR A 48 -6.44 -1.55 14.60
N LYS A 49 -5.98 -0.60 13.79
CA LYS A 49 -6.83 0.17 12.89
C LYS A 49 -6.41 -0.14 11.46
N ALA A 50 -7.32 -0.64 10.65
CA ALA A 50 -7.06 -0.98 9.26
C ALA A 50 -7.43 0.20 8.36
N ILE A 51 -6.51 0.60 7.50
CA ILE A 51 -6.68 1.76 6.62
C ILE A 51 -6.23 1.38 5.22
N THR A 52 -6.99 1.79 4.21
CA THR A 52 -6.58 1.73 2.82
C THR A 52 -6.46 3.13 2.26
N VAL A 53 -5.48 3.35 1.41
CA VAL A 53 -5.22 4.66 0.82
C VAL A 53 -5.02 4.49 -0.68
N LYS A 54 -5.66 5.35 -1.47
CA LYS A 54 -5.40 5.44 -2.90
C LYS A 54 -4.25 6.40 -3.12
N SER A 55 -3.20 5.94 -3.78
CA SER A 55 -2.08 6.82 -4.13
C SER A 55 -1.22 6.19 -5.22
N ASP A 56 -0.74 7.03 -6.13
CA ASP A 56 0.29 6.64 -7.09
C ASP A 56 1.68 6.69 -6.48
N LEU A 57 1.82 7.42 -5.37
CA LEU A 57 3.10 7.61 -4.68
C LEU A 57 3.05 6.85 -3.36
N VAL A 58 3.40 5.58 -3.40
CA VAL A 58 3.27 4.67 -2.25
C VAL A 58 4.07 5.16 -1.05
N SER A 59 5.33 5.54 -1.26
CA SER A 59 6.18 6.01 -0.17
C SER A 59 5.63 7.28 0.49
N ASP A 60 5.13 8.22 -0.31
CA ASP A 60 4.53 9.44 0.22
C ASP A 60 3.26 9.14 1.02
N ALA A 61 2.45 8.20 0.53
CA ALA A 61 1.23 7.79 1.22
C ALA A 61 1.55 7.13 2.58
N VAL A 62 2.55 6.28 2.62
CA VAL A 62 2.98 5.62 3.88
C VAL A 62 3.43 6.67 4.89
N ILE A 63 4.28 7.58 4.48
CA ILE A 63 4.83 8.62 5.37
C ILE A 63 3.72 9.58 5.84
N ALA A 64 2.86 10.02 4.92
CA ALA A 64 1.76 10.91 5.26
C ALA A 64 0.78 10.25 6.24
N THR A 65 0.47 8.97 6.04
CA THR A 65 -0.41 8.22 6.93
C THR A 65 0.21 8.05 8.31
N ALA A 66 1.51 7.76 8.37
CA ALA A 66 2.23 7.66 9.63
C ALA A 66 2.20 8.99 10.41
N LYS A 67 2.38 10.11 9.73
CA LYS A 67 2.27 11.44 10.34
C LYS A 67 0.86 11.72 10.83
N LYS A 68 -0.14 11.43 10.00
CA LYS A 68 -1.54 11.69 10.33
C LYS A 68 -1.96 10.96 11.60
N HIS A 69 -1.49 9.75 11.78
CA HIS A 69 -1.84 8.90 12.92
C HIS A 69 -0.79 8.93 14.04
N LYS A 70 0.18 9.83 13.94
CA LYS A 70 1.22 10.02 14.97
C LYS A 70 1.96 8.74 15.32
N CYS A 71 2.29 7.97 14.29
CA CYS A 71 3.05 6.74 14.46
C CYS A 71 4.50 7.06 14.83
N ASP A 72 5.09 6.22 15.66
CA ASP A 72 6.48 6.36 16.10
C ASP A 72 7.41 5.34 15.46
N LEU A 73 6.87 4.43 14.66
CA LEU A 73 7.61 3.40 13.94
C LEU A 73 6.84 3.00 12.70
N ILE A 74 7.54 2.81 11.61
CA ILE A 74 6.98 2.22 10.39
C ILE A 74 7.58 0.82 10.23
N VAL A 75 6.73 -0.18 10.02
CA VAL A 75 7.16 -1.55 9.73
C VAL A 75 6.70 -1.90 8.33
N MET A 76 7.62 -2.33 7.49
CA MET A 76 7.27 -2.70 6.13
C MET A 76 8.17 -3.82 5.61
N ALA A 77 7.71 -4.51 4.58
CA ALA A 77 8.51 -5.54 3.93
C ALA A 77 9.56 -4.90 3.02
N SER A 78 10.66 -5.61 2.80
CA SER A 78 11.71 -5.15 1.89
C SER A 78 11.24 -5.13 0.44
N HIS A 79 10.25 -5.96 0.11
CA HIS A 79 9.65 -6.06 -1.21
C HIS A 79 8.14 -6.21 -1.09
N GLY A 80 7.43 -5.89 -2.17
CA GLY A 80 6.03 -6.22 -2.29
C GLY A 80 5.81 -7.73 -2.46
N ARG A 81 4.60 -8.10 -2.86
CA ARG A 81 4.19 -9.51 -2.99
C ARG A 81 5.05 -10.34 -3.95
N ARG A 82 5.76 -9.67 -4.85
CA ARG A 82 6.70 -10.32 -5.78
C ARG A 82 8.08 -10.38 -5.17
N GLY A 83 8.21 -10.86 -3.97
CA GLY A 83 9.48 -10.90 -3.28
C GLY A 83 10.58 -11.52 -4.15
N ILE A 84 11.71 -10.84 -4.22
CA ILE A 84 12.91 -11.35 -4.86
C ILE A 84 13.72 -12.04 -3.77
N LYS A 85 14.28 -13.22 -4.07
CA LYS A 85 15.06 -13.96 -3.09
C LYS A 85 16.39 -13.29 -2.71
N ARG A 86 16.73 -12.18 -3.36
CA ARG A 86 17.95 -11.43 -3.07
C ARG A 86 17.68 -10.40 -1.98
N LEU A 87 18.72 -10.06 -1.23
CA LEU A 87 18.70 -8.99 -0.23
C LEU A 87 18.78 -7.61 -0.91
N LEU A 88 17.80 -7.31 -1.74
CA LEU A 88 17.67 -5.98 -2.32
C LEU A 88 16.43 -5.32 -1.77
N LEU A 89 16.55 -4.08 -1.35
CA LEU A 89 15.40 -3.30 -0.94
C LEU A 89 14.63 -2.87 -2.18
N GLY A 90 13.31 -3.02 -2.13
CA GLY A 90 12.44 -2.46 -3.15
C GLY A 90 12.55 -0.94 -3.19
N SER A 91 12.24 -0.35 -4.34
CA SER A 91 12.35 1.09 -4.53
C SER A 91 11.48 1.89 -3.55
N GLU A 92 10.26 1.42 -3.30
CA GLU A 92 9.36 2.10 -2.36
C GLU A 92 9.88 2.04 -0.93
N THR A 93 10.45 0.91 -0.53
CA THR A 93 11.07 0.76 0.78
C THR A 93 12.24 1.74 0.95
N GLN A 94 13.08 1.86 -0.08
CA GLN A 94 14.19 2.81 -0.06
C GLN A 94 13.72 4.25 0.09
N LEU A 95 12.65 4.62 -0.61
CA LEU A 95 12.08 5.97 -0.51
C LEU A 95 11.52 6.24 0.88
N VAL A 96 10.85 5.27 1.48
CA VAL A 96 10.36 5.43 2.86
C VAL A 96 11.52 5.58 3.84
N LEU A 97 12.56 4.76 3.72
CA LEU A 97 13.74 4.87 4.56
C LEU A 97 14.40 6.24 4.46
N THR A 98 14.49 6.77 3.24
CA THR A 98 15.16 8.05 2.99
C THR A 98 14.37 9.24 3.52
N HIS A 99 13.05 9.21 3.40
CA HIS A 99 12.21 10.38 3.69
C HIS A 99 11.39 10.28 4.96
N SER A 100 11.45 9.15 5.66
CA SER A 100 10.66 8.98 6.88
C SER A 100 11.13 9.90 8.00
N HIS A 101 10.17 10.40 8.77
CA HIS A 101 10.42 11.20 9.96
C HIS A 101 10.55 10.35 11.23
N VAL A 102 10.33 9.04 11.13
CA VAL A 102 10.41 8.08 12.23
C VAL A 102 11.23 6.87 11.80
N PRO A 103 11.69 6.05 12.76
CA PRO A 103 12.40 4.82 12.42
C PRO A 103 11.57 3.89 11.56
N VAL A 104 12.23 3.14 10.70
CA VAL A 104 11.61 2.17 9.81
C VAL A 104 12.24 0.81 10.05
N LEU A 105 11.41 -0.18 10.40
CA LEU A 105 11.84 -1.56 10.53
C LEU A 105 11.48 -2.31 9.24
N VAL A 106 12.50 -2.85 8.59
CA VAL A 106 12.32 -3.54 7.30
C VAL A 106 12.41 -5.04 7.54
N LEU A 107 11.36 -5.75 7.13
CA LEU A 107 11.27 -7.20 7.24
C LEU A 107 11.53 -7.84 5.87
N ARG A 108 12.09 -9.02 5.91
CA ARG A 108 12.33 -9.80 4.69
C ARG A 108 11.09 -10.55 4.25
#